data_6b3b99b244b920f24fa30815f30b89d7
#
_entry.id   6b3b99b244b920f24fa30815f30b89d7
#
_cell.length_a   1.000
_cell.length_b   1.000
_cell.length_c   1.000
_cell.angle_alpha   90.00
_cell.angle_beta   90.00
_cell.angle_gamma   90.00
#
_symmetry.space_group_name_H-M   'P 1'
#
loop_
_entity.id
_entity.type
_entity.pdbx_description
1 polymer ?
#
loop_
_entity_poly.entity_id
_entity_poly.type
_entity_poly.pdbx_seq_one_letter_code
_entity_poly.pdbx_strand_id
1 'polypeptide(L)'
;MKRKKFIFATMAALMVCSAASSVVVKPAEASENLNWQNQSESFGPKKFDLQAHRGGLGLTVESTIASFSHALEVGVSTLELDVQITEDKQAVITHDRKISGAKCKDTRPAFTGDPEYPYVGKYIKDLTLAQVRTLDCGSQMLPQHPGQILSPGAQMPLLSEVFDLVKLYNANKVWFNIETKVEAGAPEQTAPREEFVQIVAKEVREAGLLDRVSIQSFDWGALKRMKEVEPRLPLVALTNGPQFLQPGQPGASPWLGGIDIDDFGGDLVAAAHSLGVNAISPVHGFPQNGKVTDGNYQPYVTKDMVQAAHKHGMKLIPWTIDDEPTMHKLVEDGVDGIITDYPDRLRTVMEQHDLKLPKIYTAPKE
;
A
#
# COMPACT_ATOMS: atom_id res chain seq x y z
N MET A 1 -67.08 -55.25 -41.74
CA MET A 1 -66.89 -55.69 -40.35
C MET A 1 -65.74 -56.68 -40.29
N LYS A 2 -64.53 -56.29 -39.94
CA LYS A 2 -63.39 -57.20 -39.76
C LYS A 2 -62.67 -56.84 -38.43
N ARG A 3 -62.75 -57.71 -37.47
CA ARG A 3 -62.02 -57.61 -36.19
C ARG A 3 -60.55 -57.90 -36.44
N LYS A 4 -59.63 -56.99 -36.02
CA LYS A 4 -58.19 -57.29 -35.96
C LYS A 4 -57.85 -57.69 -34.52
N LYS A 5 -57.22 -58.85 -34.38
CA LYS A 5 -56.68 -59.37 -33.12
C LYS A 5 -55.38 -58.67 -32.82
N PHE A 6 -55.19 -58.21 -31.59
CA PHE A 6 -53.91 -57.74 -31.10
C PHE A 6 -53.22 -58.98 -30.38
N ILE A 7 -52.03 -59.20 -30.79
CA ILE A 7 -51.11 -60.18 -30.15
C ILE A 7 -50.26 -59.39 -29.16
N PHE A 8 -50.32 -59.84 -27.89
CA PHE A 8 -49.41 -59.36 -26.86
C PHE A 8 -48.11 -60.15 -26.93
N ALA A 9 -46.98 -59.47 -27.19
CA ALA A 9 -45.63 -60.04 -27.01
C ALA A 9 -45.09 -59.56 -25.66
N THR A 10 -44.88 -60.47 -24.74
CA THR A 10 -44.26 -60.31 -23.46
C THR A 10 -42.74 -60.21 -23.66
N MET A 11 -42.15 -59.04 -23.42
CA MET A 11 -40.71 -58.85 -23.37
C MET A 11 -40.25 -58.88 -21.89
N ALA A 12 -39.49 -59.93 -21.56
CA ALA A 12 -38.81 -60.01 -20.26
C ALA A 12 -37.65 -59.03 -20.24
N ALA A 13 -37.68 -58.07 -19.33
CA ALA A 13 -36.58 -57.14 -19.09
C ALA A 13 -35.60 -57.75 -18.07
N LEU A 14 -34.40 -58.06 -18.51
CA LEU A 14 -33.26 -58.36 -17.63
C LEU A 14 -32.86 -57.04 -16.92
N MET A 15 -33.02 -57.00 -15.61
CA MET A 15 -32.41 -55.96 -14.77
C MET A 15 -30.92 -56.29 -14.59
N VAL A 16 -30.06 -55.51 -15.23
CA VAL A 16 -28.64 -55.46 -14.89
C VAL A 16 -28.48 -54.46 -13.76
N CYS A 17 -28.24 -54.93 -12.54
CA CYS A 17 -27.79 -54.10 -11.42
C CYS A 17 -26.36 -53.67 -11.67
N SER A 18 -26.16 -52.44 -12.16
CA SER A 18 -24.86 -51.78 -12.10
C SER A 18 -24.70 -51.15 -10.69
N ALA A 19 -23.80 -51.73 -9.89
CA ALA A 19 -23.35 -51.14 -8.65
C ALA A 19 -22.59 -49.86 -8.96
N ALA A 20 -23.24 -48.72 -8.80
CA ALA A 20 -22.58 -47.42 -8.80
C ALA A 20 -21.78 -47.29 -7.49
N SER A 21 -20.46 -47.49 -7.59
CA SER A 21 -19.54 -47.12 -6.52
C SER A 21 -19.57 -45.60 -6.38
N SER A 22 -20.28 -45.10 -5.37
CA SER A 22 -20.20 -43.72 -4.95
C SER A 22 -18.80 -43.45 -4.40
N VAL A 23 -17.94 -42.83 -5.21
CA VAL A 23 -16.70 -42.22 -4.75
C VAL A 23 -17.14 -41.04 -3.86
N VAL A 24 -17.09 -41.27 -2.57
CA VAL A 24 -17.16 -40.17 -1.59
C VAL A 24 -15.87 -39.37 -1.73
N VAL A 25 -15.92 -38.29 -2.51
CA VAL A 25 -14.87 -37.29 -2.50
C VAL A 25 -14.95 -36.62 -1.13
N LYS A 26 -14.05 -37.01 -0.21
CA LYS A 26 -13.82 -36.26 0.99
C LYS A 26 -13.47 -34.82 0.58
N PRO A 27 -14.09 -33.79 1.17
CA PRO A 27 -13.58 -32.42 1.01
C PRO A 27 -12.10 -32.47 1.45
N ALA A 28 -11.22 -31.98 0.60
CA ALA A 28 -9.85 -31.75 0.99
C ALA A 28 -9.91 -30.87 2.24
N GLU A 29 -9.39 -31.36 3.35
CA GLU A 29 -9.07 -30.56 4.51
C GLU A 29 -7.96 -29.58 4.11
N ALA A 30 -8.37 -28.49 3.47
CA ALA A 30 -7.53 -27.31 3.28
C ALA A 30 -7.64 -26.47 4.55
N SER A 31 -7.01 -26.94 5.60
CA SER A 31 -6.62 -26.10 6.71
C SER A 31 -5.17 -26.44 7.06
N GLU A 32 -4.23 -26.12 6.19
CA GLU A 32 -2.98 -25.65 6.70
C GLU A 32 -3.31 -24.39 7.47
N ASN A 33 -3.37 -24.49 8.79
CA ASN A 33 -3.26 -23.38 9.70
C ASN A 33 -1.90 -22.72 9.43
N LEU A 34 -1.85 -21.85 8.42
CA LEU A 34 -0.77 -20.90 8.26
C LEU A 34 -0.72 -20.15 9.59
N ASN A 35 0.37 -20.39 10.31
CA ASN A 35 0.56 -19.87 11.65
C ASN A 35 0.82 -18.36 11.54
N TRP A 36 -0.25 -17.59 11.48
CA TRP A 36 -0.25 -16.12 11.29
C TRP A 36 0.54 -15.40 12.38
N GLN A 37 0.66 -16.01 13.57
CA GLN A 37 1.46 -15.46 14.68
C GLN A 37 2.96 -15.41 14.37
N ASN A 38 3.47 -16.27 13.47
CA ASN A 38 4.88 -16.26 13.07
C ASN A 38 5.16 -15.34 11.88
N GLN A 39 4.16 -14.84 11.17
CA GLN A 39 4.38 -13.95 10.02
C GLN A 39 4.61 -12.50 10.43
N SER A 40 4.00 -12.02 11.52
CA SER A 40 4.18 -10.65 12.00
C SER A 40 5.60 -10.37 12.51
N GLU A 41 6.24 -11.37 13.13
CA GLU A 41 7.64 -11.25 13.57
C GLU A 41 8.66 -11.28 12.42
N SER A 42 8.28 -11.76 11.24
CA SER A 42 9.16 -11.90 10.07
C SER A 42 9.00 -10.80 9.01
N PHE A 43 7.93 -10.04 9.10
CA PHE A 43 7.58 -8.98 8.14
C PHE A 43 8.44 -7.73 8.35
N GLY A 44 8.92 -7.15 7.23
CA GLY A 44 9.67 -5.90 7.24
C GLY A 44 11.09 -6.02 7.80
N PRO A 45 11.80 -4.90 7.97
CA PRO A 45 13.09 -4.89 8.63
C PRO A 45 12.97 -5.48 10.03
N LYS A 46 13.95 -6.35 10.40
CA LYS A 46 14.00 -7.00 11.73
C LYS A 46 14.26 -6.03 12.90
N LYS A 47 14.41 -4.75 12.58
CA LYS A 47 14.78 -3.66 13.50
C LYS A 47 13.85 -2.49 13.19
N PHE A 48 14.06 -1.36 13.89
CA PHE A 48 13.31 -0.15 13.66
C PHE A 48 13.27 0.21 12.16
N ASP A 49 12.07 0.45 11.62
CA ASP A 49 11.83 0.65 10.20
C ASP A 49 11.80 2.14 9.86
N LEU A 50 12.88 2.63 9.28
CA LEU A 50 12.98 3.97 8.73
C LEU A 50 12.42 3.94 7.31
N GLN A 51 11.23 4.51 7.12
CA GLN A 51 10.57 4.58 5.82
C GLN A 51 10.67 5.98 5.21
N ALA A 52 11.25 6.07 4.01
CA ALA A 52 11.31 7.32 3.25
C ALA A 52 9.99 7.55 2.51
N HIS A 53 9.14 8.44 3.04
CA HIS A 53 7.85 8.81 2.45
C HIS A 53 8.04 9.38 1.06
N ARG A 54 7.51 8.70 0.04
CA ARG A 54 7.65 9.04 -1.39
C ARG A 54 9.10 9.27 -1.84
N GLY A 55 10.04 8.54 -1.23
CA GLY A 55 11.47 8.70 -1.46
C GLY A 55 12.15 9.81 -0.63
N GLY A 56 11.49 10.35 0.41
CA GLY A 56 12.01 11.44 1.24
C GLY A 56 11.69 12.81 0.66
N LEU A 57 10.41 13.10 0.53
CA LEU A 57 9.90 14.30 -0.17
C LEU A 57 10.36 15.63 0.44
N GLY A 58 10.78 15.66 1.70
CA GLY A 58 11.34 16.88 2.31
C GLY A 58 12.74 17.24 1.78
N LEU A 59 13.46 16.28 1.19
CA LEU A 59 14.83 16.45 0.69
C LEU A 59 14.90 16.58 -0.83
N THR A 60 14.04 15.85 -1.54
CA THR A 60 13.99 15.81 -3.01
C THR A 60 12.54 15.83 -3.49
N VAL A 61 12.31 16.19 -4.76
CA VAL A 61 10.95 16.14 -5.32
C VAL A 61 10.40 14.71 -5.27
N GLU A 62 9.25 14.54 -4.63
CA GLU A 62 8.58 13.26 -4.34
C GLU A 62 8.39 12.36 -5.56
N SER A 63 8.35 11.05 -5.32
CA SER A 63 7.88 10.05 -6.30
C SER A 63 8.64 10.08 -7.63
N THR A 64 9.92 10.45 -7.60
CA THR A 64 10.81 10.45 -8.75
C THR A 64 11.90 9.39 -8.58
N ILE A 65 12.51 8.92 -9.68
CA ILE A 65 13.69 8.06 -9.62
C ILE A 65 14.81 8.72 -8.81
N ALA A 66 14.95 10.05 -8.92
CA ALA A 66 15.94 10.81 -8.15
C ALA A 66 15.66 10.77 -6.64
N SER A 67 14.39 10.87 -6.20
CA SER A 67 14.06 10.80 -4.78
C SER A 67 14.35 9.42 -4.19
N PHE A 68 13.99 8.36 -4.90
CA PHE A 68 14.29 6.99 -4.45
C PHE A 68 15.79 6.69 -4.45
N SER A 69 16.56 7.19 -5.45
CA SER A 69 18.02 7.12 -5.44
C SER A 69 18.60 7.82 -4.22
N HIS A 70 18.17 9.04 -3.95
CA HIS A 70 18.61 9.82 -2.79
C HIS A 70 18.29 9.09 -1.47
N ALA A 71 17.10 8.51 -1.34
CA ALA A 71 16.74 7.73 -0.15
C ALA A 71 17.69 6.53 0.07
N LEU A 72 18.09 5.82 -1.01
CA LEU A 72 19.08 4.75 -0.93
C LEU A 72 20.46 5.28 -0.47
N GLU A 73 20.84 6.46 -0.90
CA GLU A 73 22.10 7.13 -0.55
C GLU A 73 22.08 7.72 0.87
N VAL A 74 20.94 8.18 1.35
CA VAL A 74 20.75 8.51 2.77
C VAL A 74 20.84 7.25 3.63
N GLY A 75 20.35 6.13 3.13
CA GLY A 75 20.32 4.85 3.83
C GLY A 75 19.04 4.69 4.64
N VAL A 76 18.01 4.11 4.00
CA VAL A 76 16.71 3.82 4.59
C VAL A 76 16.45 2.31 4.68
N SER A 77 15.54 1.90 5.54
CA SER A 77 15.10 0.51 5.63
C SER A 77 14.10 0.18 4.54
N THR A 78 13.21 1.12 4.25
CA THR A 78 12.06 0.93 3.38
C THR A 78 11.84 2.17 2.51
N LEU A 79 11.60 1.95 1.24
CA LEU A 79 11.04 2.96 0.33
C LEU A 79 9.52 2.89 0.45
N GLU A 80 8.92 3.98 0.87
CA GLU A 80 7.48 4.13 0.84
C GLU A 80 7.09 4.84 -0.46
N LEU A 81 6.04 4.37 -1.13
CA LEU A 81 5.61 4.86 -2.43
C LEU A 81 4.13 4.60 -2.70
N ASP A 82 3.54 5.49 -3.50
CA ASP A 82 2.13 5.52 -3.87
C ASP A 82 1.93 5.08 -5.31
N VAL A 83 1.01 4.15 -5.56
CA VAL A 83 0.65 3.69 -6.90
C VAL A 83 -0.70 4.25 -7.33
N GLN A 84 -0.76 4.78 -8.55
CA GLN A 84 -1.97 5.03 -9.32
C GLN A 84 -1.97 4.16 -10.58
N ILE A 85 -3.16 3.85 -11.11
CA ILE A 85 -3.32 3.04 -12.31
C ILE A 85 -3.84 3.91 -13.44
N THR A 86 -3.13 3.91 -14.57
CA THR A 86 -3.52 4.64 -15.80
C THR A 86 -4.67 3.95 -16.54
N GLU A 87 -5.23 4.63 -17.55
CA GLU A 87 -6.26 4.08 -18.43
C GLU A 87 -5.81 2.77 -19.09
N ASP A 88 -4.57 2.73 -19.58
CA ASP A 88 -3.94 1.57 -20.21
C ASP A 88 -3.28 0.60 -19.21
N LYS A 89 -3.73 0.64 -17.94
CA LYS A 89 -3.41 -0.32 -16.89
C LYS A 89 -1.93 -0.40 -16.51
N GLN A 90 -1.26 0.74 -16.48
CA GLN A 90 0.11 0.84 -16.00
C GLN A 90 0.14 1.36 -14.56
N ALA A 91 0.97 0.75 -13.72
CA ALA A 91 1.20 1.20 -12.35
C ALA A 91 2.23 2.33 -12.34
N VAL A 92 1.78 3.57 -12.20
CA VAL A 92 2.64 4.75 -12.10
C VAL A 92 2.79 5.20 -10.65
N ILE A 93 3.96 5.73 -10.32
CA ILE A 93 4.27 6.20 -8.97
C ILE A 93 3.93 7.68 -8.86
N THR A 94 2.85 7.95 -8.16
CA THR A 94 2.38 9.30 -7.81
C THR A 94 1.32 9.24 -6.72
N HIS A 95 1.33 10.22 -5.82
CA HIS A 95 0.37 10.27 -4.72
C HIS A 95 -1.03 10.71 -5.16
N ASP A 96 -1.08 11.77 -5.96
CA ASP A 96 -2.36 12.43 -6.26
C ASP A 96 -3.09 11.69 -7.38
N ARG A 97 -4.36 11.35 -7.16
CA ARG A 97 -5.22 10.76 -8.20
C ARG A 97 -5.53 11.71 -9.36
N LYS A 98 -5.42 13.03 -9.09
CA LYS A 98 -5.60 14.10 -10.05
C LYS A 98 -4.27 14.85 -10.21
N ILE A 99 -3.80 15.02 -11.44
CA ILE A 99 -2.52 15.67 -11.71
C ILE A 99 -2.54 17.10 -11.13
N SER A 100 -1.68 17.33 -10.13
CA SER A 100 -1.57 18.60 -9.43
C SER A 100 -0.66 19.57 -10.18
N GLY A 101 -1.16 20.76 -10.49
CA GLY A 101 -0.35 21.84 -11.06
C GLY A 101 0.71 22.41 -10.10
N ALA A 102 0.64 22.08 -8.81
CA ALA A 102 1.70 22.42 -7.84
C ALA A 102 2.90 21.48 -7.91
N LYS A 103 2.74 20.29 -8.51
CA LYS A 103 3.77 19.25 -8.58
C LYS A 103 4.24 18.98 -10.00
N CYS A 104 3.34 19.03 -10.98
CA CYS A 104 3.63 18.69 -12.37
C CYS A 104 3.27 19.84 -13.31
N LYS A 105 3.98 19.93 -14.44
CA LYS A 105 3.73 20.86 -15.54
C LYS A 105 3.45 20.10 -16.81
N ASP A 106 2.48 20.60 -17.58
CA ASP A 106 2.31 20.20 -18.96
C ASP A 106 3.52 20.66 -19.79
N THR A 107 4.07 19.78 -20.60
CA THR A 107 5.17 20.14 -21.52
C THR A 107 4.72 20.10 -22.97
N ARG A 108 4.04 19.05 -23.38
CA ARG A 108 3.54 18.83 -24.75
C ARG A 108 2.43 17.77 -24.75
N PRO A 109 1.57 17.74 -25.76
CA PRO A 109 0.66 16.60 -25.96
C PRO A 109 1.45 15.32 -26.30
N ALA A 110 0.90 14.16 -25.97
CA ALA A 110 1.50 12.87 -26.28
C ALA A 110 1.53 12.62 -27.82
N PHE A 111 0.52 13.15 -28.53
CA PHE A 111 0.44 13.13 -29.98
C PHE A 111 -0.27 14.39 -30.49
N THR A 112 -0.06 14.68 -31.77
CA THR A 112 -0.66 15.88 -32.41
C THR A 112 -2.18 15.80 -32.37
N GLY A 113 -2.84 16.84 -31.79
CA GLY A 113 -4.28 16.92 -31.68
C GLY A 113 -4.89 16.08 -30.55
N ASP A 114 -4.10 15.71 -29.56
CA ASP A 114 -4.59 14.97 -28.38
C ASP A 114 -5.69 15.77 -27.66
N PRO A 115 -6.94 15.26 -27.63
CA PRO A 115 -8.08 15.98 -27.05
C PRO A 115 -7.98 16.07 -25.52
N GLU A 116 -7.17 15.22 -24.90
CA GLU A 116 -6.95 15.21 -23.45
C GLU A 116 -5.93 16.25 -22.98
N TYR A 117 -5.14 16.83 -23.89
CA TYR A 117 -4.18 17.87 -23.53
C TYR A 117 -4.88 19.22 -23.27
N PRO A 118 -4.55 19.99 -22.22
CA PRO A 118 -3.53 19.75 -21.17
C PRO A 118 -3.97 18.71 -20.14
N TYR A 119 -2.99 17.98 -19.54
CA TYR A 119 -3.25 16.88 -18.62
C TYR A 119 -3.33 17.32 -17.15
N VAL A 120 -2.69 18.43 -16.79
CA VAL A 120 -2.80 18.99 -15.43
C VAL A 120 -4.29 19.24 -15.09
N GLY A 121 -4.70 18.71 -13.93
CA GLY A 121 -6.08 18.77 -13.48
C GLY A 121 -6.96 17.59 -13.91
N LYS A 122 -6.44 16.62 -14.67
CA LYS A 122 -7.15 15.37 -15.02
C LYS A 122 -6.80 14.23 -14.08
N TYR A 123 -7.67 13.23 -14.00
CA TYR A 123 -7.41 12.03 -13.21
C TYR A 123 -6.44 11.09 -13.96
N ILE A 124 -5.53 10.47 -13.21
CA ILE A 124 -4.55 9.52 -13.75
C ILE A 124 -5.24 8.35 -14.46
N LYS A 125 -6.35 7.85 -13.90
CA LYS A 125 -7.11 6.73 -14.46
C LYS A 125 -7.70 6.98 -15.86
N ASP A 126 -7.83 8.24 -16.25
CA ASP A 126 -8.38 8.67 -17.53
C ASP A 126 -7.29 9.02 -18.55
N LEU A 127 -6.03 8.82 -18.22
CA LEU A 127 -4.87 9.10 -19.04
C LEU A 127 -4.04 7.84 -19.27
N THR A 128 -3.50 7.70 -20.48
CA THR A 128 -2.55 6.64 -20.82
C THR A 128 -1.15 6.95 -20.26
N LEU A 129 -0.31 5.94 -20.14
CA LEU A 129 1.09 6.11 -19.78
C LEU A 129 1.81 7.10 -20.71
N ALA A 130 1.54 7.03 -22.03
CA ALA A 130 2.14 7.94 -23.02
C ALA A 130 1.82 9.41 -22.70
N GLN A 131 0.62 9.70 -22.21
CA GLN A 131 0.19 11.04 -21.82
C GLN A 131 0.86 11.49 -20.52
N VAL A 132 0.81 10.69 -19.44
CA VAL A 132 1.42 11.06 -18.15
C VAL A 132 2.95 11.20 -18.25
N ARG A 133 3.59 10.48 -19.16
CA ARG A 133 5.05 10.56 -19.43
C ARG A 133 5.50 11.84 -20.11
N THR A 134 4.59 12.67 -20.61
CA THR A 134 4.95 13.99 -21.14
C THR A 134 5.02 15.09 -20.08
N LEU A 135 4.56 14.81 -18.87
CA LEU A 135 4.60 15.76 -17.75
C LEU A 135 6.02 15.92 -17.19
N ASP A 136 6.34 17.14 -16.77
CA ASP A 136 7.51 17.42 -15.94
C ASP A 136 7.02 17.52 -14.46
N CYS A 137 7.32 16.51 -13.68
CA CYS A 137 6.95 16.41 -12.26
C CYS A 137 8.16 16.60 -11.32
N GLY A 138 9.25 17.17 -11.80
CA GLY A 138 10.47 17.39 -11.03
C GLY A 138 10.95 18.83 -10.92
N SER A 139 10.34 19.77 -11.65
CA SER A 139 10.77 21.19 -11.71
C SER A 139 10.14 22.08 -10.65
N GLN A 140 9.17 21.59 -9.87
CA GLN A 140 8.43 22.43 -8.94
C GLN A 140 8.77 22.08 -7.50
N MET A 141 9.19 23.08 -6.74
CA MET A 141 9.43 22.99 -5.31
C MET A 141 8.12 23.21 -4.54
N LEU A 142 7.84 22.37 -3.57
CA LEU A 142 6.70 22.56 -2.69
C LEU A 142 7.01 23.65 -1.67
N PRO A 143 6.13 24.64 -1.48
CA PRO A 143 6.39 25.77 -0.55
C PRO A 143 6.68 25.34 0.90
N GLN A 144 6.11 24.22 1.33
CA GLN A 144 6.34 23.66 2.68
C GLN A 144 7.67 22.92 2.81
N HIS A 145 8.35 22.64 1.70
CA HIS A 145 9.66 21.99 1.65
C HIS A 145 10.68 22.81 0.81
N PRO A 146 11.05 24.00 1.29
CA PRO A 146 11.86 24.94 0.47
C PRO A 146 13.31 24.49 0.24
N GLY A 147 13.72 23.38 0.86
CA GLY A 147 15.04 22.77 0.67
C GLY A 147 15.10 21.61 -0.32
N GLN A 148 13.98 21.29 -1.00
CA GLN A 148 13.94 20.19 -1.95
C GLN A 148 14.96 20.35 -3.09
N ILE A 149 15.68 19.29 -3.37
CA ILE A 149 16.50 19.16 -4.60
C ILE A 149 15.56 18.88 -5.76
N LEU A 150 15.56 19.77 -6.75
CA LEU A 150 14.73 19.64 -7.94
C LEU A 150 15.35 18.65 -8.93
N SER A 151 14.50 18.01 -9.72
CA SER A 151 14.87 17.11 -10.82
C SER A 151 14.11 17.50 -12.10
N PRO A 152 14.49 18.64 -12.74
CA PRO A 152 13.76 19.14 -13.92
C PRO A 152 13.62 18.10 -15.02
N GLY A 153 12.41 17.94 -15.54
CA GLY A 153 12.09 16.95 -16.57
C GLY A 153 11.83 15.54 -16.04
N ALA A 154 11.85 15.33 -14.71
CA ALA A 154 11.48 14.04 -14.13
C ALA A 154 10.03 13.69 -14.44
N GLN A 155 9.83 12.46 -14.90
CA GLN A 155 8.53 11.90 -15.22
C GLN A 155 8.01 11.06 -14.05
N MET A 156 6.72 10.77 -14.02
CA MET A 156 6.16 9.75 -13.12
C MET A 156 6.77 8.39 -13.48
N PRO A 157 7.52 7.71 -12.59
CA PRO A 157 8.08 6.41 -12.91
C PRO A 157 7.01 5.31 -12.86
N LEU A 158 7.28 4.20 -13.53
CA LEU A 158 6.56 2.95 -13.31
C LEU A 158 7.02 2.29 -12.01
N LEU A 159 6.16 1.47 -11.42
CA LEU A 159 6.52 0.65 -10.25
C LEU A 159 7.73 -0.25 -10.57
N SER A 160 7.76 -0.87 -11.74
CA SER A 160 8.88 -1.70 -12.22
C SER A 160 10.19 -0.93 -12.32
N GLU A 161 10.18 0.36 -12.69
CA GLU A 161 11.39 1.17 -12.75
C GLU A 161 11.99 1.46 -11.37
N VAL A 162 11.14 1.59 -10.34
CA VAL A 162 11.63 1.72 -8.96
C VAL A 162 12.23 0.40 -8.47
N PHE A 163 11.64 -0.74 -8.84
CA PHE A 163 12.23 -2.05 -8.57
C PHE A 163 13.60 -2.22 -9.24
N ASP A 164 13.73 -1.81 -10.49
CA ASP A 164 14.98 -1.88 -11.24
C ASP A 164 16.05 -0.95 -10.67
N LEU A 165 15.67 0.23 -10.19
CA LEU A 165 16.58 1.14 -9.47
C LEU A 165 17.20 0.44 -8.25
N VAL A 166 16.38 -0.20 -7.41
CA VAL A 166 16.86 -0.90 -6.20
C VAL A 166 17.77 -2.08 -6.55
N LYS A 167 17.48 -2.78 -7.65
CA LYS A 167 18.37 -3.82 -8.20
C LYS A 167 19.70 -3.22 -8.68
N LEU A 168 19.65 -2.10 -9.41
CA LEU A 168 20.83 -1.39 -9.90
C LEU A 168 21.78 -0.99 -8.77
N TYR A 169 21.26 -0.51 -7.65
CA TYR A 169 22.02 -0.18 -6.43
C TYR A 169 22.49 -1.40 -5.65
N ASN A 170 22.13 -2.62 -6.05
CA ASN A 170 22.32 -3.84 -5.25
C ASN A 170 21.77 -3.70 -3.82
N ALA A 171 20.67 -2.96 -3.68
CA ALA A 171 20.07 -2.64 -2.39
C ALA A 171 19.13 -3.77 -1.91
N ASN A 172 19.67 -4.97 -1.80
CA ASN A 172 18.95 -6.22 -1.55
C ASN A 172 18.38 -6.37 -0.11
N LYS A 173 18.59 -5.39 0.76
CA LYS A 173 18.02 -5.33 2.12
C LYS A 173 16.95 -4.27 2.28
N VAL A 174 16.74 -3.45 1.26
CA VAL A 174 15.71 -2.42 1.26
C VAL A 174 14.36 -3.04 0.96
N TRP A 175 13.37 -2.67 1.74
CA TRP A 175 11.97 -3.03 1.59
C TRP A 175 11.21 -1.98 0.79
N PHE A 176 10.04 -2.35 0.32
CA PHE A 176 9.07 -1.45 -0.28
C PHE A 176 7.77 -1.51 0.53
N ASN A 177 7.22 -0.36 0.87
CA ASN A 177 5.87 -0.24 1.40
C ASN A 177 5.01 0.48 0.35
N ILE A 178 4.19 -0.29 -0.37
CA ILE A 178 3.47 0.18 -1.57
C ILE A 178 2.03 0.51 -1.20
N GLU A 179 1.65 1.78 -1.33
CA GLU A 179 0.25 2.18 -1.15
C GLU A 179 -0.55 1.97 -2.44
N THR A 180 -1.64 1.21 -2.34
CA THR A 180 -2.69 1.22 -3.36
C THR A 180 -3.61 2.39 -3.11
N LYS A 181 -3.53 3.43 -3.96
CA LYS A 181 -4.27 4.70 -3.79
C LYS A 181 -5.72 4.61 -4.21
N VAL A 182 -6.43 3.57 -3.76
CA VAL A 182 -7.87 3.44 -3.99
C VAL A 182 -8.61 4.52 -3.20
N GLU A 183 -9.42 5.33 -3.88
CA GLU A 183 -10.25 6.35 -3.25
C GLU A 183 -11.63 5.77 -2.88
N ALA A 184 -11.74 5.21 -1.67
CA ALA A 184 -12.97 4.54 -1.23
C ALA A 184 -14.14 5.51 -1.03
N GLY A 185 -13.85 6.79 -0.75
CA GLY A 185 -14.87 7.85 -0.59
C GLY A 185 -15.42 8.41 -1.90
N ALA A 186 -14.69 8.22 -3.02
CA ALA A 186 -15.06 8.69 -4.37
C ALA A 186 -14.46 7.73 -5.42
N PRO A 187 -14.98 6.51 -5.51
CA PRO A 187 -14.37 5.43 -6.30
C PRO A 187 -14.29 5.72 -7.80
N GLU A 188 -15.08 6.67 -8.30
CA GLU A 188 -15.02 7.12 -9.68
C GLU A 188 -13.77 7.95 -10.02
N GLN A 189 -12.99 8.36 -9.01
CA GLN A 189 -11.81 9.21 -9.17
C GLN A 189 -10.51 8.42 -9.32
N THR A 190 -10.53 7.13 -9.07
CA THR A 190 -9.38 6.22 -9.25
C THR A 190 -9.78 5.01 -10.10
N ALA A 191 -8.81 4.23 -10.52
CA ALA A 191 -9.09 2.92 -11.08
C ALA A 191 -9.84 2.04 -10.06
N PRO A 192 -10.60 1.02 -10.49
CA PRO A 192 -11.26 0.10 -9.58
C PRO A 192 -10.27 -0.63 -8.65
N ARG A 193 -10.71 -0.90 -7.42
CA ARG A 193 -9.94 -1.66 -6.42
C ARG A 193 -9.30 -2.93 -6.98
N GLU A 194 -10.06 -3.70 -7.76
CA GLU A 194 -9.60 -4.96 -8.35
C GLU A 194 -8.38 -4.75 -9.27
N GLU A 195 -8.37 -3.67 -10.05
CA GLU A 195 -7.24 -3.36 -10.95
C GLU A 195 -5.97 -3.04 -10.15
N PHE A 196 -6.06 -2.22 -9.10
CA PHE A 196 -4.91 -1.98 -8.21
C PHE A 196 -4.35 -3.29 -7.67
N VAL A 197 -5.21 -4.13 -7.12
CA VAL A 197 -4.80 -5.38 -6.47
C VAL A 197 -4.13 -6.32 -7.45
N GLN A 198 -4.75 -6.56 -8.62
CA GLN A 198 -4.23 -7.49 -9.61
C GLN A 198 -2.92 -7.01 -10.23
N ILE A 199 -2.84 -5.72 -10.60
CA ILE A 199 -1.67 -5.15 -11.26
C ILE A 199 -0.48 -5.12 -10.30
N VAL A 200 -0.66 -4.58 -9.08
CA VAL A 200 0.43 -4.51 -8.10
C VAL A 200 0.91 -5.90 -7.70
N ALA A 201 0.00 -6.83 -7.39
CA ALA A 201 0.38 -8.20 -7.05
C ALA A 201 1.15 -8.88 -8.19
N LYS A 202 0.73 -8.67 -9.44
CA LYS A 202 1.42 -9.20 -10.62
C LYS A 202 2.84 -8.63 -10.74
N GLU A 203 3.01 -7.31 -10.68
CA GLU A 203 4.33 -6.68 -10.81
C GLU A 203 5.29 -7.10 -9.71
N VAL A 204 4.82 -7.20 -8.46
CA VAL A 204 5.66 -7.68 -7.34
C VAL A 204 6.10 -9.13 -7.56
N ARG A 205 5.21 -10.01 -8.04
CA ARG A 205 5.55 -11.41 -8.37
C ARG A 205 6.58 -11.48 -9.50
N GLU A 206 6.35 -10.76 -10.58
CA GLU A 206 7.24 -10.75 -11.76
C GLU A 206 8.62 -10.18 -11.43
N ALA A 207 8.69 -9.20 -10.50
CA ALA A 207 9.95 -8.67 -10.00
C ALA A 207 10.71 -9.62 -9.06
N GLY A 208 10.04 -10.67 -8.54
CA GLY A 208 10.60 -11.60 -7.54
C GLY A 208 10.80 -10.97 -6.17
N LEU A 209 9.91 -10.05 -5.77
CA LEU A 209 10.07 -9.20 -4.57
C LEU A 209 9.08 -9.50 -3.44
N LEU A 210 8.36 -10.62 -3.50
CA LEU A 210 7.36 -10.99 -2.48
C LEU A 210 7.90 -11.00 -1.04
N ASP A 211 9.21 -11.23 -0.88
CA ASP A 211 9.87 -11.28 0.43
C ASP A 211 10.29 -9.90 0.96
N ARG A 212 10.11 -8.84 0.17
CA ARG A 212 10.57 -7.48 0.50
C ARG A 212 9.57 -6.38 0.17
N VAL A 213 8.31 -6.74 -0.02
CA VAL A 213 7.21 -5.81 -0.28
C VAL A 213 6.15 -5.99 0.79
N SER A 214 5.63 -4.89 1.31
CA SER A 214 4.36 -4.81 2.02
C SER A 214 3.39 -3.94 1.23
N ILE A 215 2.10 -4.21 1.36
CA ILE A 215 1.03 -3.42 0.74
C ILE A 215 0.31 -2.65 1.83
N GLN A 216 0.26 -1.33 1.68
CA GLN A 216 -0.55 -0.47 2.54
C GLN A 216 -1.73 0.12 1.79
N SER A 217 -2.80 0.45 2.48
CA SER A 217 -3.94 1.14 1.91
C SER A 217 -4.82 1.78 2.97
N PHE A 218 -5.39 2.93 2.66
CA PHE A 218 -6.53 3.48 3.40
C PHE A 218 -7.83 2.73 3.09
N ASP A 219 -7.95 2.16 1.90
CA ASP A 219 -9.04 1.24 1.56
C ASP A 219 -8.73 -0.18 2.06
N TRP A 220 -9.24 -0.53 3.23
CA TRP A 220 -9.06 -1.87 3.80
C TRP A 220 -9.73 -2.97 2.96
N GLY A 221 -10.67 -2.59 2.10
CA GLY A 221 -11.22 -3.51 1.11
C GLY A 221 -10.18 -3.96 0.08
N ALA A 222 -9.23 -3.08 -0.29
CA ALA A 222 -8.09 -3.44 -1.14
C ALA A 222 -7.14 -4.40 -0.40
N LEU A 223 -6.89 -4.18 0.90
CA LEU A 223 -6.07 -5.10 1.71
C LEU A 223 -6.73 -6.48 1.82
N LYS A 224 -8.03 -6.52 2.11
CA LYS A 224 -8.80 -7.77 2.14
C LYS A 224 -8.70 -8.52 0.81
N ARG A 225 -8.85 -7.80 -0.30
CA ARG A 225 -8.75 -8.41 -1.64
C ARG A 225 -7.32 -8.84 -1.96
N MET A 226 -6.31 -8.05 -1.57
CA MET A 226 -4.91 -8.41 -1.75
C MET A 226 -4.55 -9.71 -1.02
N LYS A 227 -5.06 -9.91 0.18
CA LYS A 227 -4.88 -11.17 0.94
C LYS A 227 -5.41 -12.41 0.21
N GLU A 228 -6.49 -12.24 -0.55
CA GLU A 228 -7.05 -13.33 -1.37
C GLU A 228 -6.21 -13.61 -2.63
N VAL A 229 -5.68 -12.55 -3.27
CA VAL A 229 -4.94 -12.63 -4.54
C VAL A 229 -3.48 -13.04 -4.34
N GLU A 230 -2.84 -12.51 -3.29
CA GLU A 230 -1.44 -12.82 -2.96
C GLU A 230 -1.24 -12.88 -1.43
N PRO A 231 -1.59 -14.01 -0.81
CA PRO A 231 -1.58 -14.15 0.66
C PRO A 231 -0.19 -14.06 1.30
N ARG A 232 0.88 -14.08 0.50
CA ARG A 232 2.27 -13.95 0.99
C ARG A 232 2.67 -12.50 1.24
N LEU A 233 1.95 -11.52 0.67
CA LEU A 233 2.27 -10.12 0.89
C LEU A 233 1.79 -9.66 2.27
N PRO A 234 2.67 -9.14 3.12
CA PRO A 234 2.30 -8.47 4.34
C PRO A 234 1.42 -7.25 4.06
N LEU A 235 0.43 -7.04 4.91
CA LEU A 235 -0.58 -5.99 4.76
C LEU A 235 -0.46 -4.98 5.90
N VAL A 236 -0.61 -3.70 5.56
CA VAL A 236 -0.52 -2.57 6.49
C VAL A 236 -1.79 -1.72 6.39
N ALA A 237 -2.55 -1.64 7.46
CA ALA A 237 -3.78 -0.86 7.51
C ALA A 237 -3.49 0.61 7.82
N LEU A 238 -3.62 1.47 6.80
CA LEU A 238 -3.54 2.92 6.95
C LEU A 238 -4.84 3.48 7.52
N THR A 239 -4.73 4.54 8.32
CA THR A 239 -5.90 5.33 8.74
C THR A 239 -5.52 6.77 9.07
N ASN A 240 -6.44 7.69 8.78
CA ASN A 240 -6.42 9.08 9.25
C ASN A 240 -7.29 9.26 10.52
N GLY A 241 -7.34 8.21 11.35
CA GLY A 241 -8.08 8.22 12.60
C GLY A 241 -9.59 8.34 12.43
N PRO A 242 -10.28 9.09 13.32
CA PRO A 242 -11.75 9.15 13.36
C PRO A 242 -12.42 9.56 12.05
N GLN A 243 -11.75 10.36 11.23
CA GLN A 243 -12.28 10.79 9.92
C GLN A 243 -12.54 9.60 9.00
N PHE A 244 -11.66 8.59 9.01
CA PHE A 244 -11.77 7.41 8.16
C PHE A 244 -12.46 6.25 8.87
N LEU A 245 -12.27 6.13 10.19
CA LEU A 245 -12.92 5.10 10.99
C LEU A 245 -14.42 5.36 11.18
N GLN A 246 -14.82 6.64 11.29
CA GLN A 246 -16.21 7.11 11.44
C GLN A 246 -16.95 6.50 12.65
N PRO A 247 -16.36 6.49 13.88
CA PRO A 247 -17.02 5.93 15.05
C PRO A 247 -18.31 6.70 15.39
N GLY A 248 -19.35 5.99 15.78
CA GLY A 248 -20.67 6.53 16.10
C GLY A 248 -21.51 6.92 14.87
N GLN A 249 -21.05 6.62 13.66
CA GLN A 249 -21.84 6.79 12.44
C GLN A 249 -22.54 5.47 12.08
N PRO A 250 -23.78 5.52 11.58
CA PRO A 250 -24.51 4.29 11.21
C PRO A 250 -23.80 3.53 10.07
N GLY A 251 -23.44 2.27 10.30
CA GLY A 251 -22.88 1.36 9.32
C GLY A 251 -21.39 1.53 9.07
N ALA A 252 -20.85 0.65 8.25
CA ALA A 252 -19.42 0.62 7.95
C ALA A 252 -18.96 1.84 7.16
N SER A 253 -17.80 2.41 7.54
CA SER A 253 -17.11 3.41 6.75
C SER A 253 -16.72 2.84 5.37
N PRO A 254 -16.77 3.62 4.29
CA PRO A 254 -16.33 3.17 2.96
C PRO A 254 -14.86 2.73 2.93
N TRP A 255 -14.05 3.22 3.87
CA TRP A 255 -12.63 2.93 3.98
C TRP A 255 -12.31 1.58 4.62
N LEU A 256 -13.20 1.01 5.42
CA LEU A 256 -12.92 -0.15 6.25
C LEU A 256 -13.29 -1.50 5.62
N GLY A 257 -13.57 -1.53 4.30
CA GLY A 257 -13.81 -2.77 3.58
C GLY A 257 -14.99 -3.60 4.08
N GLY A 258 -16.01 -2.93 4.63
CA GLY A 258 -17.22 -3.52 5.19
C GLY A 258 -17.17 -3.77 6.70
N ILE A 259 -16.10 -3.36 7.37
CA ILE A 259 -16.00 -3.38 8.84
C ILE A 259 -16.68 -2.13 9.39
N ASP A 260 -17.60 -2.30 10.35
CA ASP A 260 -18.11 -1.22 11.17
C ASP A 260 -17.22 -1.10 12.41
N ILE A 261 -16.61 0.07 12.63
CA ILE A 261 -15.71 0.30 13.76
C ILE A 261 -16.45 0.22 15.10
N ASP A 262 -17.74 0.50 15.11
CA ASP A 262 -18.56 0.45 16.32
C ASP A 262 -18.78 -0.99 16.82
N ASP A 263 -18.69 -2.00 15.95
CA ASP A 263 -18.66 -3.42 16.34
C ASP A 263 -17.44 -3.77 17.19
N PHE A 264 -16.42 -2.91 17.17
CA PHE A 264 -15.17 -3.02 17.96
C PHE A 264 -15.09 -1.95 19.06
N GLY A 265 -16.21 -1.26 19.36
CA GLY A 265 -16.22 -0.18 20.36
C GLY A 265 -15.33 1.02 19.98
N GLY A 266 -15.06 1.24 18.70
CA GLY A 266 -14.16 2.28 18.21
C GLY A 266 -12.67 1.91 18.23
N ASP A 267 -12.32 0.68 18.61
CA ASP A 267 -10.92 0.22 18.75
C ASP A 267 -10.32 -0.12 17.39
N LEU A 268 -9.41 0.77 16.92
CA LEU A 268 -8.62 0.58 15.70
C LEU A 268 -7.83 -0.73 15.69
N VAL A 269 -7.19 -1.07 16.82
CA VAL A 269 -6.30 -2.24 16.91
C VAL A 269 -7.12 -3.53 16.77
N ALA A 270 -8.25 -3.60 17.46
CA ALA A 270 -9.16 -4.76 17.37
C ALA A 270 -9.75 -4.92 15.97
N ALA A 271 -10.19 -3.83 15.35
CA ALA A 271 -10.71 -3.85 13.98
C ALA A 271 -9.66 -4.29 12.96
N ALA A 272 -8.46 -3.72 13.01
CA ALA A 272 -7.34 -4.10 12.13
C ALA A 272 -6.92 -5.56 12.34
N HIS A 273 -6.88 -6.03 13.60
CA HIS A 273 -6.60 -7.44 13.90
C HIS A 273 -7.64 -8.37 13.27
N SER A 274 -8.92 -8.01 13.29
CA SER A 274 -9.98 -8.81 12.66
C SER A 274 -9.81 -8.96 11.14
N LEU A 275 -9.23 -7.95 10.49
CA LEU A 275 -8.86 -8.00 9.07
C LEU A 275 -7.67 -8.94 8.81
N GLY A 276 -6.85 -9.19 9.85
CA GLY A 276 -5.65 -10.03 9.79
C GLY A 276 -4.53 -9.36 9.03
N VAL A 277 -4.29 -8.07 9.28
CA VAL A 277 -3.13 -7.33 8.78
C VAL A 277 -1.89 -7.56 9.64
N ASN A 278 -0.72 -7.27 9.10
CA ASN A 278 0.57 -7.46 9.77
C ASN A 278 1.02 -6.20 10.52
N ALA A 279 0.49 -5.03 10.14
CA ALA A 279 0.76 -3.77 10.82
C ALA A 279 -0.42 -2.80 10.69
N ILE A 280 -0.44 -1.83 11.60
CA ILE A 280 -1.27 -0.63 11.50
C ILE A 280 -0.37 0.59 11.28
N SER A 281 -0.81 1.51 10.44
CA SER A 281 -0.09 2.73 10.12
C SER A 281 -1.03 3.94 10.24
N PRO A 282 -1.24 4.43 11.47
CA PRO A 282 -2.12 5.57 11.73
C PRO A 282 -1.39 6.90 11.58
N VAL A 283 -2.16 7.98 11.38
CA VAL A 283 -1.67 9.34 11.63
C VAL A 283 -1.16 9.43 13.08
N HIS A 284 -0.05 10.14 13.29
CA HIS A 284 0.59 10.18 14.62
C HIS A 284 -0.17 11.02 15.65
N GLY A 285 -0.87 12.06 15.21
CA GLY A 285 -1.60 12.98 16.09
C GLY A 285 -2.36 14.04 15.32
N PHE A 286 -3.02 14.92 16.06
CA PHE A 286 -3.82 16.00 15.51
C PHE A 286 -3.41 17.38 16.07
N PRO A 287 -3.37 18.44 15.23
CA PRO A 287 -3.58 18.40 13.78
C PRO A 287 -2.55 17.47 13.10
N GLN A 288 -2.86 16.94 11.91
CA GLN A 288 -2.03 15.93 11.21
C GLN A 288 -0.56 16.35 11.04
N ASN A 289 -0.28 17.64 10.82
CA ASN A 289 1.08 18.19 10.70
C ASN A 289 1.56 18.84 12.00
N GLY A 290 0.89 18.59 13.13
CA GLY A 290 1.26 19.12 14.44
C GLY A 290 2.49 18.41 15.00
N LYS A 291 3.14 19.07 15.95
CA LYS A 291 4.32 18.60 16.64
C LYS A 291 4.02 18.38 18.11
N VAL A 292 4.70 17.47 18.75
CA VAL A 292 4.53 17.21 20.20
C VAL A 292 4.77 18.47 21.05
N THR A 293 5.51 19.43 20.53
CA THR A 293 5.79 20.72 21.18
C THR A 293 4.70 21.76 21.00
N ASP A 294 3.73 21.54 20.11
CA ASP A 294 2.65 22.48 19.85
C ASP A 294 1.59 22.40 20.95
N GLY A 295 1.15 23.54 21.46
CA GLY A 295 0.20 23.58 22.59
C GLY A 295 -1.19 23.00 22.30
N ASN A 296 -1.55 22.80 21.03
CA ASN A 296 -2.81 22.20 20.58
C ASN A 296 -2.64 20.78 20.03
N TYR A 297 -1.42 20.23 20.08
CA TYR A 297 -1.17 18.86 19.60
C TYR A 297 -1.81 17.83 20.52
N GLN A 298 -2.52 16.88 19.91
CA GLN A 298 -3.09 15.74 20.60
C GLN A 298 -2.54 14.47 19.97
N PRO A 299 -1.78 13.65 20.71
CA PRO A 299 -1.26 12.39 20.18
C PRO A 299 -2.43 11.43 19.90
N TYR A 300 -2.45 10.88 18.69
CA TYR A 300 -3.35 9.79 18.33
C TYR A 300 -2.67 8.43 18.58
N VAL A 301 -1.39 8.34 18.24
CA VAL A 301 -0.56 7.20 18.61
C VAL A 301 -0.10 7.37 20.04
N THR A 302 -0.39 6.34 20.86
CA THR A 302 -0.03 6.28 22.27
C THR A 302 0.75 4.99 22.56
N LYS A 303 1.50 4.99 23.65
CA LYS A 303 2.19 3.79 24.12
C LYS A 303 1.23 2.60 24.33
N ASP A 304 0.03 2.86 24.83
CA ASP A 304 -1.00 1.83 25.03
C ASP A 304 -1.46 1.23 23.70
N MET A 305 -1.63 2.07 22.66
CA MET A 305 -1.97 1.60 21.31
C MET A 305 -0.87 0.72 20.73
N VAL A 306 0.42 1.10 20.91
CA VAL A 306 1.57 0.29 20.49
C VAL A 306 1.55 -1.06 21.19
N GLN A 307 1.39 -1.09 22.52
CA GLN A 307 1.33 -2.32 23.29
C GLN A 307 0.14 -3.21 22.88
N ALA A 308 -1.01 -2.61 22.59
CA ALA A 308 -2.19 -3.35 22.11
C ALA A 308 -1.91 -3.99 20.74
N ALA A 309 -1.29 -3.26 19.80
CA ALA A 309 -0.90 -3.80 18.50
C ALA A 309 0.07 -4.99 18.66
N HIS A 310 1.10 -4.83 19.51
CA HIS A 310 2.08 -5.90 19.79
C HIS A 310 1.42 -7.15 20.41
N LYS A 311 0.44 -6.99 21.31
CA LYS A 311 -0.30 -8.14 21.88
C LYS A 311 -1.03 -8.96 20.81
N HIS A 312 -1.42 -8.32 19.72
CA HIS A 312 -2.05 -8.97 18.57
C HIS A 312 -1.04 -9.38 17.49
N GLY A 313 0.26 -9.26 17.75
CA GLY A 313 1.33 -9.59 16.80
C GLY A 313 1.43 -8.63 15.62
N MET A 314 0.85 -7.45 15.70
CA MET A 314 0.93 -6.41 14.68
C MET A 314 2.00 -5.40 15.03
N LYS A 315 2.69 -4.88 14.00
CA LYS A 315 3.54 -3.69 14.11
C LYS A 315 2.70 -2.41 14.10
N LEU A 316 3.27 -1.33 14.65
CA LEU A 316 2.72 0.02 14.55
C LEU A 316 3.76 0.97 13.96
N ILE A 317 3.47 1.54 12.78
CA ILE A 317 4.37 2.39 11.99
C ILE A 317 3.60 3.65 11.58
N PRO A 318 3.64 4.73 12.38
CA PRO A 318 2.88 5.94 12.09
C PRO A 318 3.46 6.78 10.95
N TRP A 319 2.64 7.71 10.44
CA TRP A 319 2.93 8.68 9.38
C TRP A 319 2.35 10.05 9.71
N THR A 320 2.76 11.16 9.11
CA THR A 320 4.07 11.46 8.58
C THR A 320 4.76 12.31 9.62
N ILE A 321 5.92 11.94 10.07
CA ILE A 321 6.59 12.59 11.20
C ILE A 321 7.90 13.21 10.72
N ASP A 322 8.03 14.55 10.85
CA ASP A 322 9.11 15.33 10.25
C ASP A 322 9.94 16.15 11.23
N ASP A 323 9.49 16.24 12.48
CA ASP A 323 10.23 16.93 13.52
C ASP A 323 10.82 15.95 14.55
N GLU A 324 12.04 16.24 14.97
CA GLU A 324 12.80 15.38 15.88
C GLU A 324 12.11 15.16 17.23
N PRO A 325 11.52 16.19 17.90
CA PRO A 325 10.83 15.96 19.18
C PRO A 325 9.70 14.93 19.09
N THR A 326 8.92 14.94 18.01
CA THR A 326 7.85 13.96 17.80
C THR A 326 8.43 12.59 17.46
N MET A 327 9.52 12.52 16.67
CA MET A 327 10.24 11.28 16.40
C MET A 327 10.74 10.63 17.69
N HIS A 328 11.40 11.40 18.58
CA HIS A 328 11.88 10.92 19.89
C HIS A 328 10.74 10.33 20.72
N LYS A 329 9.65 11.07 20.86
CA LYS A 329 8.47 10.58 21.60
C LYS A 329 7.96 9.25 21.08
N LEU A 330 7.82 9.11 19.77
CA LEU A 330 7.28 7.88 19.17
C LEU A 330 8.25 6.69 19.32
N VAL A 331 9.56 6.92 19.21
CA VAL A 331 10.57 5.90 19.52
C VAL A 331 10.49 5.46 20.99
N GLU A 332 10.30 6.39 21.92
CA GLU A 332 10.13 6.10 23.35
C GLU A 332 8.81 5.39 23.67
N ASP A 333 7.77 5.65 22.90
CA ASP A 333 6.48 4.93 22.98
C ASP A 333 6.58 3.50 22.43
N GLY A 334 7.67 3.17 21.71
CA GLY A 334 7.99 1.82 21.25
C GLY A 334 7.40 1.46 19.89
N VAL A 335 7.16 2.45 19.01
CA VAL A 335 6.72 2.16 17.62
C VAL A 335 7.78 1.35 16.88
N ASP A 336 7.36 0.57 15.88
CA ASP A 336 8.25 -0.33 15.12
C ASP A 336 8.99 0.35 13.98
N GLY A 337 8.59 1.56 13.64
CA GLY A 337 9.15 2.37 12.58
C GLY A 337 8.41 3.69 12.43
N ILE A 338 8.89 4.52 11.54
CA ILE A 338 8.30 5.84 11.23
C ILE A 338 8.38 6.09 9.73
N ILE A 339 7.29 6.59 9.16
CA ILE A 339 7.23 7.12 7.80
C ILE A 339 7.49 8.63 7.87
N THR A 340 8.52 9.13 7.17
CA THR A 340 8.98 10.52 7.26
C THR A 340 9.39 11.11 5.91
N ASP A 341 9.17 12.40 5.75
CA ASP A 341 9.67 13.19 4.62
C ASP A 341 11.18 13.50 4.74
N TYR A 342 11.73 13.36 5.98
CA TYR A 342 13.12 13.69 6.30
C TYR A 342 13.86 12.47 6.89
N PRO A 343 14.19 11.48 6.06
CA PRO A 343 14.86 10.28 6.52
C PRO A 343 16.24 10.54 7.15
N ASP A 344 16.93 11.60 6.79
CA ASP A 344 18.18 12.05 7.39
C ASP A 344 18.00 12.45 8.87
N ARG A 345 16.94 13.18 9.22
CA ARG A 345 16.60 13.53 10.62
C ARG A 345 16.29 12.29 11.44
N LEU A 346 15.49 11.38 10.87
CA LEU A 346 15.15 10.14 11.59
C LEU A 346 16.38 9.27 11.82
N ARG A 347 17.36 9.27 10.91
CA ARG A 347 18.65 8.61 11.16
C ARG A 347 19.37 9.19 12.36
N THR A 348 19.39 10.54 12.49
CA THR A 348 19.99 11.21 13.65
C THR A 348 19.28 10.81 14.96
N VAL A 349 17.95 10.80 14.97
CA VAL A 349 17.16 10.35 16.13
C VAL A 349 17.46 8.87 16.44
N MET A 350 17.55 8.01 15.43
CA MET A 350 17.91 6.60 15.63
C MET A 350 19.29 6.44 16.26
N GLU A 351 20.29 7.21 15.87
CA GLU A 351 21.62 7.22 16.49
C GLU A 351 21.55 7.61 17.98
N GLN A 352 20.77 8.62 18.31
CA GLN A 352 20.60 9.10 19.69
C GLN A 352 19.89 8.08 20.61
N HIS A 353 19.13 7.15 20.02
CA HIS A 353 18.48 6.05 20.73
C HIS A 353 19.22 4.70 20.59
N ASP A 354 20.48 4.69 20.17
CA ASP A 354 21.27 3.48 19.95
C ASP A 354 20.60 2.45 19.02
N LEU A 355 19.70 2.90 18.14
CA LEU A 355 19.04 2.04 17.17
C LEU A 355 19.98 1.73 16.00
N LYS A 356 19.90 0.50 15.49
CA LYS A 356 20.72 0.11 14.34
C LYS A 356 20.29 0.83 13.07
N LEU A 357 21.21 1.61 12.49
CA LEU A 357 21.01 2.30 11.24
C LEU A 357 20.90 1.36 10.04
N PRO A 358 20.04 1.70 9.07
CA PRO A 358 20.01 1.06 7.75
C PRO A 358 21.32 1.30 6.98
N LYS A 359 21.62 0.37 6.07
CA LYS A 359 22.78 0.48 5.19
C LYS A 359 22.61 1.63 4.18
N ILE A 360 23.68 2.39 4.00
CA ILE A 360 23.82 3.36 2.91
C ILE A 360 24.22 2.62 1.63
N TYR A 361 23.62 2.97 0.51
CA TYR A 361 23.96 2.45 -0.81
C TYR A 361 24.51 3.59 -1.68
N THR A 362 25.44 3.28 -2.53
CA THR A 362 26.03 4.26 -3.46
C THR A 362 25.60 3.92 -4.87
N ALA A 363 25.43 4.94 -5.69
CA ALA A 363 25.20 4.74 -7.11
C ALA A 363 26.30 3.84 -7.72
N PRO A 364 25.93 2.93 -8.64
CA PRO A 364 26.93 2.17 -9.37
C PRO A 364 27.86 3.15 -10.09
N LYS A 365 29.17 2.81 -10.12
CA LYS A 365 30.12 3.56 -10.96
C LYS A 365 29.80 3.24 -12.42
N GLU A 366 29.70 4.28 -13.23
CA GLU A 366 29.61 4.17 -14.68
C GLU A 366 30.81 3.41 -15.28
#